data_cd1548176fdcd1324df862dc3434d62d
#
_entry.id   cd1548176fdcd1324df862dc3434d62d
#
_cell.length_a   1.000
_cell.length_b   1.000
_cell.length_c   1.000
_cell.angle_alpha   90.00
_cell.angle_beta   90.00
_cell.angle_gamma   90.00
#
_symmetry.space_group_name_H-M   'P 1'
#
loop_
_entity.id
_entity.type
_entity.pdbx_description
1 polymer ?
#
loop_
_entity_poly.entity_id
_entity_poly.type
_entity_poly.pdbx_seq_one_letter_code
_entity_poly.pdbx_strand_id
1 'polypeptide(L)'
;MPSEKAEKIANLVRSKVLGGKVLSIQLSDKYNPHFAKILLQNFQNKRIAVVVELLDETSENLLTYSLLWFYELQKLKTKSAEKLWIISPKSPKLAGLCTALRDEWQQKIRVFDMQLNEIFEEFSETKKAKLSKPPKISPTAQRIISLAPNEIQIQGNNLTFNGLPFVKFSKDKTWFGIEYQRQILTHNNWNELIELVENLALYRQYNSPNKCHAFYKLLPEAWLESVLRNDVSVLDANLILSPLHNQFRASSEQIDLLALRKDGRLVIIELKVSPNREHLFQAVDYWQEIEKQRIAGHLKGLFGSLKIVDEPSLVYLVAPHSCFHKDFDFLAKTVSDKLEIYRFDINENWRKKIKVIERRKID
;
A
#
# COMPACT_ATOMS: atom_id res chain seq x y z
N MET A 1 -27.02 8.91 12.12
CA MET A 1 -26.38 9.50 10.90
C MET A 1 -24.90 9.85 11.20
N PRO A 2 -24.01 10.01 10.19
CA PRO A 2 -22.59 10.35 10.45
C PRO A 2 -22.39 11.64 11.26
N SER A 3 -23.23 12.67 11.04
CA SER A 3 -23.22 13.91 11.82
C SER A 3 -23.52 13.69 13.31
N GLU A 4 -24.51 12.88 13.63
CA GLU A 4 -24.87 12.53 15.03
C GLU A 4 -23.74 11.73 15.70
N LYS A 5 -23.09 10.82 14.96
CA LYS A 5 -21.91 10.09 15.44
C LYS A 5 -20.77 11.07 15.77
N ALA A 6 -20.51 12.03 14.87
CA ALA A 6 -19.49 13.05 15.08
C ALA A 6 -19.78 13.93 16.29
N GLU A 7 -21.04 14.37 16.48
CA GLU A 7 -21.45 15.18 17.64
C GLU A 7 -21.37 14.41 18.96
N LYS A 8 -21.80 13.14 18.97
CA LYS A 8 -21.67 12.26 20.15
C LYS A 8 -20.21 12.12 20.56
N ILE A 9 -19.33 11.85 19.61
CA ILE A 9 -17.90 11.71 19.87
C ILE A 9 -17.31 13.07 20.30
N ALA A 10 -17.67 14.17 19.66
CA ALA A 10 -17.21 15.50 20.07
C ALA A 10 -17.57 15.82 21.52
N ASN A 11 -18.79 15.48 21.98
CA ASN A 11 -19.20 15.64 23.36
C ASN A 11 -18.44 14.72 24.31
N LEU A 12 -18.17 13.47 23.91
CA LEU A 12 -17.38 12.53 24.68
C LEU A 12 -15.93 13.00 24.82
N VAL A 13 -15.29 13.44 23.72
CA VAL A 13 -13.93 13.99 23.74
C VAL A 13 -13.87 15.26 24.58
N ARG A 14 -14.87 16.14 24.47
CA ARG A 14 -14.97 17.35 25.31
C ARG A 14 -14.94 17.00 26.80
N SER A 15 -15.63 15.97 27.23
CA SER A 15 -15.65 15.55 28.64
C SER A 15 -14.30 15.05 29.16
N LYS A 16 -13.43 14.54 28.27
CA LYS A 16 -12.06 14.10 28.59
C LYS A 16 -11.04 15.26 28.67
N VAL A 17 -11.39 16.43 28.14
CA VAL A 17 -10.52 17.62 28.13
C VAL A 17 -10.96 18.60 29.22
N LEU A 18 -10.10 18.88 30.20
CA LEU A 18 -10.40 19.80 31.31
C LEU A 18 -10.76 21.19 30.77
N GLY A 19 -11.98 21.68 31.11
CA GLY A 19 -12.52 22.90 30.56
C GLY A 19 -12.76 22.90 29.06
N GLY A 20 -12.93 21.71 28.47
CA GLY A 20 -13.05 21.51 27.04
C GLY A 20 -14.24 22.23 26.40
N LYS A 21 -13.98 22.98 25.33
CA LYS A 21 -14.97 23.62 24.48
C LYS A 21 -14.81 23.17 23.04
N VAL A 22 -15.90 22.71 22.41
CA VAL A 22 -15.92 22.41 20.98
C VAL A 22 -16.01 23.73 20.21
N LEU A 23 -15.02 24.01 19.38
CA LEU A 23 -14.97 25.20 18.53
C LEU A 23 -15.63 24.99 17.17
N SER A 24 -15.40 23.80 16.57
CA SER A 24 -16.02 23.44 15.30
C SER A 24 -16.08 21.93 15.12
N ILE A 25 -17.07 21.48 14.35
CA ILE A 25 -17.19 20.11 13.83
C ILE A 25 -17.38 20.24 12.32
N GLN A 26 -16.56 19.55 11.53
CA GLN A 26 -16.61 19.54 10.07
C GLN A 26 -16.54 18.10 9.58
N LEU A 27 -17.37 17.76 8.62
CA LEU A 27 -17.32 16.46 7.94
C LEU A 27 -16.40 16.53 6.71
N SER A 28 -15.73 15.43 6.36
CA SER A 28 -14.85 15.35 5.19
C SER A 28 -15.61 15.51 3.88
N ASP A 29 -16.88 15.07 3.86
CA ASP A 29 -17.81 15.21 2.75
C ASP A 29 -19.22 15.42 3.29
N LYS A 30 -20.07 16.05 2.48
CA LYS A 30 -21.46 16.34 2.88
C LYS A 30 -22.37 15.12 2.84
N TYR A 31 -22.16 14.24 1.85
CA TYR A 31 -23.07 13.13 1.57
C TYR A 31 -22.52 11.77 2.05
N ASN A 32 -21.21 11.56 1.98
CA ASN A 32 -20.56 10.33 2.40
C ASN A 32 -19.26 10.62 3.19
N PRO A 33 -19.38 11.18 4.41
CA PRO A 33 -18.20 11.60 5.16
C PRO A 33 -17.47 10.39 5.77
N HIS A 34 -16.25 10.18 5.34
CA HIS A 34 -15.35 9.17 5.90
C HIS A 34 -14.78 9.61 7.25
N PHE A 35 -14.55 10.91 7.42
CA PHE A 35 -13.93 11.50 8.62
C PHE A 35 -14.71 12.69 9.15
N ALA A 36 -14.65 12.88 10.46
CA ALA A 36 -15.02 14.14 11.10
C ALA A 36 -13.77 14.83 11.65
N LYS A 37 -13.70 16.15 11.45
CA LYS A 37 -12.71 17.07 12.00
C LYS A 37 -13.34 17.83 13.15
N ILE A 38 -12.80 17.71 14.35
CA ILE A 38 -13.29 18.41 15.53
C ILE A 38 -12.16 19.27 16.07
N LEU A 39 -12.39 20.56 16.24
CA LEU A 39 -11.45 21.45 16.87
C LEU A 39 -11.94 21.73 18.30
N LEU A 40 -11.10 21.40 19.28
CA LEU A 40 -11.37 21.62 20.70
C LEU A 40 -10.42 22.68 21.25
N GLN A 41 -10.85 23.30 22.35
CA GLN A 41 -10.02 24.21 23.15
C GLN A 41 -10.10 23.77 24.61
N ASN A 42 -8.97 23.72 25.31
CA ASN A 42 -8.91 23.44 26.74
C ASN A 42 -9.00 24.74 27.56
N PHE A 43 -8.98 24.64 28.90
CA PHE A 43 -9.05 25.79 29.83
C PHE A 43 -7.86 26.77 29.68
N GLN A 44 -6.70 26.31 29.15
CA GLN A 44 -5.51 27.13 28.86
C GLN A 44 -5.57 27.80 27.47
N ASN A 45 -6.70 27.77 26.81
CA ASN A 45 -6.87 28.22 25.42
C ASN A 45 -6.04 27.47 24.39
N LYS A 46 -5.43 26.32 24.76
CA LYS A 46 -4.71 25.46 23.82
C LYS A 46 -5.69 24.63 23.02
N ARG A 47 -5.39 24.48 21.73
CA ARG A 47 -6.27 23.77 20.80
C ARG A 47 -5.78 22.36 20.54
N ILE A 48 -6.75 21.47 20.42
CA ILE A 48 -6.58 20.05 20.09
C ILE A 48 -7.37 19.79 18.81
N ALA A 49 -6.68 19.33 17.78
CA ALA A 49 -7.31 18.82 16.57
C ALA A 49 -7.69 17.36 16.80
N VAL A 50 -8.92 16.98 16.50
CA VAL A 50 -9.40 15.60 16.63
C VAL A 50 -9.96 15.14 15.29
N VAL A 51 -9.46 14.03 14.78
CA VAL A 51 -9.97 13.34 13.59
C VAL A 51 -10.65 12.06 14.03
N VAL A 52 -11.85 11.83 13.54
CA VAL A 52 -12.66 10.65 13.88
C VAL A 52 -12.99 9.89 12.61
N GLU A 53 -12.73 8.60 12.59
CA GLU A 53 -13.18 7.70 11.55
C GLU A 53 -14.70 7.46 11.70
N LEU A 54 -15.45 7.78 10.65
CA LEU A 54 -16.90 7.61 10.62
C LEU A 54 -17.34 6.38 9.83
N LEU A 55 -16.71 6.17 8.70
CA LEU A 55 -16.88 5.00 7.83
C LEU A 55 -15.57 4.21 7.78
N ASP A 56 -15.69 2.94 7.38
CA ASP A 56 -14.53 2.05 7.28
C ASP A 56 -13.50 2.57 6.27
N GLU A 57 -12.28 2.83 6.76
CA GLU A 57 -11.20 3.41 5.99
C GLU A 57 -9.86 2.72 6.32
N THR A 58 -8.84 2.89 5.47
CA THR A 58 -7.49 2.40 5.76
C THR A 58 -6.84 3.25 6.86
N SER A 59 -5.99 2.64 7.68
CA SER A 59 -5.23 3.37 8.71
C SER A 59 -4.27 4.38 8.08
N GLU A 60 -3.74 4.05 6.90
CA GLU A 60 -2.82 4.86 6.10
C GLU A 60 -3.52 6.13 5.59
N ASN A 61 -4.75 6.00 5.07
CA ASN A 61 -5.55 7.15 4.63
C ASN A 61 -5.93 8.04 5.81
N LEU A 62 -6.38 7.43 6.92
CA LEU A 62 -6.74 8.18 8.12
C LEU A 62 -5.54 8.96 8.69
N LEU A 63 -4.35 8.34 8.77
CA LEU A 63 -3.13 9.01 9.22
C LEU A 63 -2.74 10.14 8.27
N THR A 64 -2.71 9.86 6.97
CA THR A 64 -2.41 10.85 5.93
C THR A 64 -3.31 12.08 6.03
N TYR A 65 -4.62 11.84 6.09
CA TYR A 65 -5.63 12.90 6.20
C TYR A 65 -5.48 13.71 7.48
N SER A 66 -5.20 13.05 8.59
CA SER A 66 -5.02 13.67 9.89
C SER A 66 -3.79 14.57 9.94
N LEU A 67 -2.65 14.11 9.41
CA LEU A 67 -1.41 14.87 9.33
C LEU A 67 -1.56 16.10 8.44
N LEU A 68 -2.17 15.96 7.27
CA LEU A 68 -2.40 17.07 6.35
C LEU A 68 -3.29 18.15 6.97
N TRP A 69 -4.41 17.75 7.59
CA TRP A 69 -5.28 18.71 8.24
C TRP A 69 -4.60 19.39 9.43
N PHE A 70 -3.87 18.64 10.26
CA PHE A 70 -3.14 19.21 11.39
C PHE A 70 -2.08 20.21 10.92
N TYR A 71 -1.38 19.90 9.86
CA TYR A 71 -0.41 20.81 9.23
C TYR A 71 -1.07 22.11 8.73
N GLU A 72 -2.23 22.01 8.07
CA GLU A 72 -2.99 23.18 7.62
C GLU A 72 -3.43 24.05 8.82
N LEU A 73 -3.84 23.44 9.92
CA LEU A 73 -4.17 24.19 11.14
C LEU A 73 -2.95 24.92 11.71
N GLN A 74 -1.76 24.32 11.67
CA GLN A 74 -0.54 24.95 12.18
C GLN A 74 -0.13 26.20 11.39
N LYS A 75 -0.46 26.26 10.09
CA LYS A 75 -0.24 27.48 9.28
C LYS A 75 -1.14 28.65 9.68
N LEU A 76 -2.26 28.39 10.33
CA LEU A 76 -3.25 29.40 10.69
C LEU A 76 -2.93 29.99 12.06
N LYS A 77 -2.45 31.26 12.12
CA LYS A 77 -2.13 31.96 13.37
C LYS A 77 -3.28 31.88 14.42
N THR A 78 -4.53 31.97 13.96
CA THR A 78 -5.71 32.01 14.83
C THR A 78 -6.33 30.66 15.14
N LYS A 79 -5.92 29.58 14.46
CA LYS A 79 -6.50 28.22 14.61
C LYS A 79 -5.44 27.14 14.84
N SER A 80 -4.20 27.51 15.11
CA SER A 80 -3.12 26.57 15.37
C SER A 80 -3.47 25.60 16.52
N ALA A 81 -3.31 24.30 16.28
CA ALA A 81 -3.51 23.25 17.27
C ALA A 81 -2.16 22.69 17.73
N GLU A 82 -2.03 22.40 19.03
CA GLU A 82 -0.79 21.87 19.62
C GLU A 82 -0.74 20.34 19.59
N LYS A 83 -1.90 19.69 19.64
CA LYS A 83 -2.04 18.22 19.67
C LYS A 83 -3.00 17.76 18.59
N LEU A 84 -2.76 16.54 18.12
CA LEU A 84 -3.62 15.82 17.19
C LEU A 84 -4.09 14.53 17.87
N TRP A 85 -5.38 14.33 17.98
CA TRP A 85 -5.99 13.09 18.44
C TRP A 85 -6.67 12.40 17.27
N ILE A 86 -6.43 11.10 17.13
CA ILE A 86 -7.04 10.30 16.06
C ILE A 86 -7.84 9.19 16.71
N ILE A 87 -9.11 9.08 16.35
CA ILE A 87 -10.06 8.13 16.95
C ILE A 87 -10.49 7.15 15.85
N SER A 88 -10.21 5.86 16.03
CA SER A 88 -10.49 4.83 15.05
C SER A 88 -10.77 3.48 15.70
N PRO A 89 -11.65 2.64 15.14
CA PRO A 89 -11.79 1.25 15.53
C PRO A 89 -10.52 0.42 15.20
N LYS A 90 -9.68 0.90 14.27
CA LYS A 90 -8.39 0.29 13.86
C LYS A 90 -7.21 0.90 14.62
N SER A 91 -7.45 1.45 15.80
CA SER A 91 -6.47 2.16 16.61
C SER A 91 -5.14 1.42 16.86
N PRO A 92 -5.06 0.08 17.04
CA PRO A 92 -3.77 -0.60 17.19
C PRO A 92 -2.87 -0.50 15.95
N LYS A 93 -3.42 -0.73 14.73
CA LYS A 93 -2.66 -0.56 13.49
C LYS A 93 -2.21 0.88 13.30
N LEU A 94 -3.09 1.83 13.59
CA LEU A 94 -2.81 3.26 13.50
C LEU A 94 -1.72 3.70 14.49
N ALA A 95 -1.77 3.21 15.73
CA ALA A 95 -0.72 3.47 16.73
C ALA A 95 0.63 2.94 16.25
N GLY A 96 0.66 1.72 15.67
CA GLY A 96 1.85 1.17 15.03
C GLY A 96 2.42 2.09 13.95
N LEU A 97 1.60 2.57 13.01
CA LEU A 97 2.04 3.51 11.99
C LEU A 97 2.62 4.80 12.57
N CYS A 98 2.05 5.31 13.66
CA CYS A 98 2.54 6.52 14.32
C CYS A 98 3.97 6.36 14.89
N THR A 99 4.41 5.14 15.22
CA THR A 99 5.80 4.93 15.72
C THR A 99 6.85 5.10 14.62
N ALA A 100 6.45 5.05 13.35
CA ALA A 100 7.34 5.33 12.23
C ALA A 100 7.50 6.83 11.92
N LEU A 101 6.80 7.69 12.63
CA LEU A 101 6.95 9.15 12.48
C LEU A 101 8.18 9.66 13.25
N ARG A 102 8.64 10.85 12.91
CA ARG A 102 9.66 11.58 13.69
C ARG A 102 9.16 11.89 15.09
N ASP A 103 10.04 11.96 16.06
CA ASP A 103 9.72 12.18 17.48
C ASP A 103 8.86 13.43 17.72
N GLU A 104 9.10 14.50 16.96
CA GLU A 104 8.33 15.74 17.06
C GLU A 104 6.86 15.57 16.69
N TRP A 105 6.54 14.62 15.79
CA TRP A 105 5.17 14.28 15.42
C TRP A 105 4.56 13.31 16.41
N GLN A 106 5.32 12.28 16.84
CA GLN A 106 4.86 11.33 17.86
C GLN A 106 4.44 12.00 19.15
N GLN A 107 5.19 13.02 19.60
CA GLN A 107 4.87 13.79 20.81
C GLN A 107 3.57 14.60 20.71
N LYS A 108 3.14 14.92 19.50
CA LYS A 108 1.90 15.71 19.26
C LYS A 108 0.70 14.83 19.01
N ILE A 109 0.89 13.57 18.56
CA ILE A 109 -0.20 12.67 18.14
C ILE A 109 -0.56 11.73 19.28
N ARG A 110 -1.87 11.49 19.44
CA ARG A 110 -2.41 10.43 20.30
C ARG A 110 -3.49 9.68 19.56
N VAL A 111 -3.50 8.37 19.73
CA VAL A 111 -4.45 7.46 19.09
C VAL A 111 -5.39 6.90 20.13
N PHE A 112 -6.67 6.89 19.82
CA PHE A 112 -7.72 6.40 20.71
C PHE A 112 -8.62 5.41 19.99
N ASP A 113 -9.16 4.45 20.75
CA ASP A 113 -10.27 3.63 20.29
C ASP A 113 -11.60 4.44 20.33
N MET A 114 -12.69 3.79 19.92
CA MET A 114 -14.01 4.44 19.89
C MET A 114 -14.61 4.70 21.29
N GLN A 115 -14.04 4.13 22.35
CA GLN A 115 -14.38 4.38 23.76
C GLN A 115 -13.50 5.44 24.40
N LEU A 116 -12.58 6.03 23.64
CA LEU A 116 -11.56 6.97 24.08
C LEU A 116 -10.58 6.39 25.11
N ASN A 117 -10.23 5.12 24.98
CA ASN A 117 -9.04 4.56 25.57
C ASN A 117 -7.85 4.93 24.70
N GLU A 118 -6.80 5.47 25.30
CA GLU A 118 -5.56 5.77 24.57
C GLU A 118 -4.85 4.45 24.25
N ILE A 119 -4.48 4.28 22.99
CA ILE A 119 -3.84 3.06 22.47
C ILE A 119 -2.39 3.37 22.16
N PHE A 120 -1.53 2.53 22.68
CA PHE A 120 -0.09 2.50 22.38
C PHE A 120 0.20 1.29 21.50
N GLU A 121 1.35 1.28 20.81
CA GLU A 121 1.79 0.09 20.10
C GLU A 121 1.97 -1.06 21.10
N GLU A 122 1.24 -2.15 20.89
CA GLU A 122 1.47 -3.41 21.61
C GLU A 122 2.44 -4.26 20.79
N PHE A 123 3.52 -4.69 21.43
CA PHE A 123 4.41 -5.71 20.87
C PHE A 123 3.67 -7.06 20.85
N SER A 124 3.03 -7.36 19.72
CA SER A 124 2.47 -8.69 19.51
C SER A 124 3.55 -9.63 18.94
N GLU A 125 3.52 -10.89 19.36
CA GLU A 125 4.39 -11.91 18.76
C GLU A 125 4.18 -11.98 17.26
N THR A 126 5.27 -11.82 16.51
CA THR A 126 5.25 -11.88 15.06
C THR A 126 5.00 -13.30 14.59
N LYS A 127 3.82 -13.57 14.05
CA LYS A 127 3.54 -14.87 13.44
C LYS A 127 4.43 -15.06 12.21
N LYS A 128 5.12 -16.20 12.15
CA LYS A 128 5.97 -16.55 11.01
C LYS A 128 5.18 -16.47 9.70
N ALA A 129 5.67 -15.67 8.76
CA ALA A 129 5.11 -15.60 7.41
C ALA A 129 5.18 -17.01 6.78
N LYS A 130 4.07 -17.47 6.23
CA LYS A 130 4.03 -18.75 5.53
C LYS A 130 4.73 -18.61 4.19
N LEU A 131 5.98 -19.04 4.10
CA LEU A 131 6.67 -19.20 2.85
C LEU A 131 6.06 -20.40 2.12
N SER A 132 5.30 -20.18 1.08
CA SER A 132 4.75 -21.25 0.27
C SER A 132 5.80 -21.67 -0.78
N LYS A 133 5.90 -22.98 -1.02
CA LYS A 133 6.75 -23.51 -2.09
C LYS A 133 6.23 -23.00 -3.44
N PRO A 134 7.11 -22.74 -4.43
CA PRO A 134 6.67 -22.37 -5.76
C PRO A 134 5.65 -23.41 -6.27
N PRO A 135 4.54 -22.97 -6.87
CA PRO A 135 3.51 -23.90 -7.35
C PRO A 135 4.11 -24.84 -8.39
N LYS A 136 3.78 -26.14 -8.30
CA LYS A 136 4.12 -27.08 -9.36
C LYS A 136 3.33 -26.65 -10.62
N ILE A 137 4.04 -26.39 -11.69
CA ILE A 137 3.43 -25.98 -12.96
C ILE A 137 2.76 -27.20 -13.57
N SER A 138 1.44 -27.19 -13.68
CA SER A 138 0.70 -28.26 -14.32
C SER A 138 0.92 -28.26 -15.85
N PRO A 139 0.75 -29.40 -16.56
CA PRO A 139 0.82 -29.43 -18.02
C PRO A 139 -0.15 -28.44 -18.68
N THR A 140 -1.34 -28.27 -18.12
CA THR A 140 -2.32 -27.27 -18.56
C THR A 140 -1.77 -25.85 -18.45
N ALA A 141 -1.12 -25.52 -17.30
CA ALA A 141 -0.51 -24.21 -17.11
C ALA A 141 0.61 -23.96 -18.12
N GLN A 142 1.48 -24.96 -18.38
CA GLN A 142 2.54 -24.87 -19.39
C GLN A 142 1.99 -24.60 -20.79
N ARG A 143 0.92 -25.33 -21.17
CA ARG A 143 0.26 -25.15 -22.46
C ARG A 143 -0.34 -23.76 -22.60
N ILE A 144 -0.94 -23.19 -21.54
CA ILE A 144 -1.48 -21.83 -21.58
C ILE A 144 -0.35 -20.81 -21.66
N ILE A 145 0.72 -20.95 -20.87
CA ILE A 145 1.88 -20.05 -20.90
C ILE A 145 2.52 -20.02 -22.28
N SER A 146 2.57 -21.16 -23.00
CA SER A 146 3.15 -21.22 -24.36
C SER A 146 2.37 -20.40 -25.40
N LEU A 147 1.14 -19.94 -25.11
CA LEU A 147 0.38 -19.06 -26.01
C LEU A 147 0.95 -17.64 -26.06
N ALA A 148 1.52 -17.15 -24.95
CA ALA A 148 2.18 -15.84 -24.86
C ALA A 148 3.23 -15.87 -23.72
N PRO A 149 4.42 -16.46 -23.95
CA PRO A 149 5.38 -16.79 -22.89
C PRO A 149 6.05 -15.57 -22.24
N ASN A 150 6.06 -14.42 -22.90
CA ASN A 150 6.63 -13.19 -22.36
C ASN A 150 5.63 -12.39 -21.53
N GLU A 151 4.34 -12.54 -21.80
CA GLU A 151 3.24 -11.78 -21.21
C GLU A 151 2.52 -12.55 -20.10
N ILE A 152 2.52 -13.90 -20.18
CA ILE A 152 1.84 -14.75 -19.21
C ILE A 152 2.81 -15.17 -18.10
N GLN A 153 2.46 -14.81 -16.87
CA GLN A 153 3.22 -15.13 -15.66
C GLN A 153 2.38 -15.93 -14.66
N ILE A 154 3.05 -16.74 -13.84
CA ILE A 154 2.42 -17.41 -12.70
C ILE A 154 2.45 -16.50 -11.48
N GLN A 155 1.28 -16.29 -10.88
CA GLN A 155 1.15 -15.53 -9.64
C GLN A 155 0.28 -16.31 -8.63
N GLY A 156 0.93 -17.01 -7.73
CA GLY A 156 0.26 -17.96 -6.82
C GLY A 156 -0.48 -19.04 -7.59
N ASN A 157 -1.78 -19.13 -7.41
CA ASN A 157 -2.65 -20.07 -8.13
C ASN A 157 -3.27 -19.47 -9.40
N ASN A 158 -2.76 -18.35 -9.89
CA ASN A 158 -3.30 -17.71 -11.09
C ASN A 158 -2.24 -17.65 -12.20
N LEU A 159 -2.72 -17.59 -13.46
CA LEU A 159 -1.95 -17.04 -14.56
C LEU A 159 -2.43 -15.61 -14.80
N THR A 160 -1.47 -14.73 -14.99
CA THR A 160 -1.73 -13.31 -15.30
C THR A 160 -1.17 -12.97 -16.65
N PHE A 161 -1.88 -12.18 -17.44
CA PHE A 161 -1.40 -11.59 -18.69
C PHE A 161 -0.99 -10.14 -18.42
N ASN A 162 0.28 -9.81 -18.46
CA ASN A 162 0.80 -8.50 -18.05
C ASN A 162 0.16 -8.04 -16.72
N GLY A 163 0.19 -8.92 -15.70
CA GLY A 163 -0.36 -8.67 -14.36
C GLY A 163 -1.89 -8.82 -14.22
N LEU A 164 -2.66 -8.96 -15.29
CA LEU A 164 -4.12 -9.15 -15.21
C LEU A 164 -4.46 -10.65 -15.05
N PRO A 165 -5.05 -11.06 -13.91
CA PRO A 165 -5.42 -12.46 -13.70
C PRO A 165 -6.52 -12.91 -14.66
N PHE A 166 -6.27 -13.94 -15.46
CA PHE A 166 -7.23 -14.48 -16.42
C PHE A 166 -7.46 -16.01 -16.30
N VAL A 167 -6.56 -16.71 -15.59
CA VAL A 167 -6.75 -18.13 -15.26
C VAL A 167 -6.53 -18.31 -13.76
N LYS A 168 -7.36 -19.15 -13.12
CA LYS A 168 -7.23 -19.54 -11.72
C LYS A 168 -7.27 -21.06 -11.58
N PHE A 169 -6.24 -21.62 -10.95
CA PHE A 169 -6.20 -23.03 -10.59
C PHE A 169 -6.81 -23.25 -9.19
N SER A 170 -7.69 -24.24 -9.10
CA SER A 170 -8.23 -24.78 -7.86
C SER A 170 -7.88 -26.26 -7.80
N LYS A 171 -8.13 -26.95 -6.66
CA LYS A 171 -7.71 -28.35 -6.47
C LYS A 171 -8.10 -29.25 -7.63
N ASP A 172 -9.34 -29.10 -8.16
CA ASP A 172 -9.90 -30.00 -9.17
C ASP A 172 -10.36 -29.29 -10.45
N LYS A 173 -10.25 -27.96 -10.51
CA LYS A 173 -10.81 -27.15 -11.59
C LYS A 173 -9.87 -26.03 -12.00
N THR A 174 -9.82 -25.78 -13.30
CA THR A 174 -9.19 -24.60 -13.87
C THR A 174 -10.28 -23.66 -14.33
N TRP A 175 -10.21 -22.41 -13.89
CA TRP A 175 -11.15 -21.35 -14.30
C TRP A 175 -10.42 -20.38 -15.21
N PHE A 176 -11.07 -19.89 -16.26
CA PHE A 176 -10.56 -18.83 -17.10
C PHE A 176 -11.61 -17.73 -17.33
N GLY A 177 -11.19 -16.53 -17.69
CA GLY A 177 -12.00 -15.33 -17.86
C GLY A 177 -11.58 -14.20 -16.96
N ILE A 178 -12.12 -13.00 -17.19
CA ILE A 178 -11.81 -11.78 -16.45
C ILE A 178 -12.96 -11.48 -15.48
N GLU A 179 -12.62 -11.19 -14.22
CA GLU A 179 -13.56 -10.78 -13.18
C GLU A 179 -14.77 -11.70 -13.02
N TYR A 180 -15.99 -11.18 -13.28
CA TYR A 180 -17.24 -11.92 -13.13
C TYR A 180 -17.56 -12.86 -14.29
N GLN A 181 -16.79 -12.81 -15.40
CA GLN A 181 -16.98 -13.65 -16.59
C GLN A 181 -16.12 -14.91 -16.57
N ARG A 182 -15.93 -15.49 -15.38
CA ARG A 182 -15.12 -16.71 -15.23
C ARG A 182 -15.94 -17.95 -15.47
N GLN A 183 -15.38 -18.86 -16.27
CA GLN A 183 -15.95 -20.18 -16.54
C GLN A 183 -14.92 -21.30 -16.32
N ILE A 184 -15.41 -22.52 -16.14
CA ILE A 184 -14.53 -23.69 -15.95
C ILE A 184 -13.95 -24.06 -17.30
N LEU A 185 -12.63 -24.23 -17.36
CA LEU A 185 -11.93 -24.70 -18.55
C LEU A 185 -12.22 -26.18 -18.75
N THR A 186 -12.69 -26.52 -19.94
CA THR A 186 -12.95 -27.88 -20.42
C THR A 186 -12.32 -28.07 -21.78
N HIS A 187 -12.37 -29.29 -22.33
CA HIS A 187 -11.90 -29.54 -23.69
C HIS A 187 -12.71 -28.74 -24.73
N ASN A 188 -14.02 -28.58 -24.48
CA ASN A 188 -14.94 -27.97 -25.45
C ASN A 188 -14.77 -26.45 -25.59
N ASN A 189 -14.33 -25.76 -24.53
CA ASN A 189 -14.16 -24.29 -24.55
C ASN A 189 -12.70 -23.84 -24.57
N TRP A 190 -11.77 -24.73 -24.95
CA TRP A 190 -10.36 -24.38 -25.11
C TRP A 190 -10.12 -23.25 -26.13
N ASN A 191 -10.90 -23.23 -27.21
CA ASN A 191 -10.80 -22.18 -28.22
C ASN A 191 -11.22 -20.80 -27.67
N GLU A 192 -12.19 -20.74 -26.77
CA GLU A 192 -12.58 -19.48 -26.09
C GLU A 192 -11.44 -18.94 -25.21
N LEU A 193 -10.66 -19.82 -24.57
CA LEU A 193 -9.46 -19.42 -23.86
C LEU A 193 -8.40 -18.85 -24.82
N ILE A 194 -8.18 -19.46 -25.97
CA ILE A 194 -7.25 -18.95 -26.99
C ILE A 194 -7.70 -17.57 -27.46
N GLU A 195 -8.97 -17.41 -27.80
CA GLU A 195 -9.53 -16.11 -28.21
C GLU A 195 -9.37 -15.04 -27.11
N LEU A 196 -9.57 -15.41 -25.83
CA LEU A 196 -9.30 -14.49 -24.72
C LEU A 196 -7.83 -14.06 -24.68
N VAL A 197 -6.88 -14.98 -24.87
CA VAL A 197 -5.44 -14.67 -24.88
C VAL A 197 -5.09 -13.77 -26.08
N GLU A 198 -5.64 -14.01 -27.25
CA GLU A 198 -5.46 -13.16 -28.45
C GLU A 198 -6.02 -11.74 -28.21
N ASN A 199 -7.19 -11.63 -27.60
CA ASN A 199 -7.76 -10.34 -27.22
C ASN A 199 -6.91 -9.62 -26.16
N LEU A 200 -6.37 -10.35 -25.19
CA LEU A 200 -5.43 -9.79 -24.21
C LEU A 200 -4.15 -9.31 -24.91
N ALA A 201 -3.60 -10.09 -25.84
CA ALA A 201 -2.42 -9.72 -26.62
C ALA A 201 -2.67 -8.47 -27.50
N LEU A 202 -3.88 -8.33 -28.04
CA LEU A 202 -4.26 -7.17 -28.85
C LEU A 202 -4.43 -5.91 -28.00
N TYR A 203 -5.12 -5.98 -26.86
CA TYR A 203 -5.52 -4.79 -26.10
C TYR A 203 -4.65 -4.50 -24.88
N ARG A 204 -3.99 -5.49 -24.26
CA ARG A 204 -3.15 -5.30 -23.07
C ARG A 204 -1.66 -5.22 -23.45
N GLN A 205 -1.36 -4.37 -24.42
CA GLN A 205 0.00 -4.08 -24.88
C GLN A 205 0.20 -2.56 -25.06
N TYR A 206 1.46 -2.11 -25.10
CA TYR A 206 1.80 -0.69 -25.27
C TYR A 206 1.17 -0.08 -26.53
N ASN A 207 1.22 -0.79 -27.67
CA ASN A 207 0.69 -0.36 -28.95
C ASN A 207 -0.79 -0.74 -29.15
N SER A 208 -1.55 -0.92 -28.08
CA SER A 208 -2.97 -1.23 -28.16
C SER A 208 -3.70 -0.30 -29.14
N PRO A 209 -4.51 -0.85 -30.05
CA PRO A 209 -5.31 -0.03 -30.99
C PRO A 209 -6.39 0.79 -30.29
N ASN A 210 -6.76 0.37 -29.06
CA ASN A 210 -7.75 1.06 -28.22
C ASN A 210 -7.29 1.14 -26.76
N LYS A 211 -6.66 2.24 -26.37
CA LYS A 211 -6.24 2.50 -24.99
C LYS A 211 -7.42 2.75 -24.02
N CYS A 212 -8.64 2.91 -24.54
CA CYS A 212 -9.85 2.99 -23.74
C CYS A 212 -10.46 1.62 -23.43
N HIS A 213 -9.97 0.53 -24.05
CA HIS A 213 -10.44 -0.83 -23.81
C HIS A 213 -10.24 -1.25 -22.35
N ALA A 214 -11.18 -2.04 -21.80
CA ALA A 214 -11.12 -2.50 -20.42
C ALA A 214 -9.79 -3.21 -20.10
N PHE A 215 -9.31 -4.12 -20.95
CA PHE A 215 -8.05 -4.85 -20.73
C PHE A 215 -6.83 -3.94 -20.66
N TYR A 216 -6.83 -2.78 -21.31
CA TYR A 216 -5.76 -1.80 -21.18
C TYR A 216 -5.79 -1.06 -19.86
N LYS A 217 -6.98 -0.78 -19.33
CA LYS A 217 -7.20 0.03 -18.12
C LYS A 217 -7.20 -0.77 -16.82
N LEU A 218 -7.63 -2.03 -16.86
CA LEU A 218 -7.74 -2.88 -15.67
C LEU A 218 -6.38 -3.08 -15.00
N LEU A 219 -6.33 -2.96 -13.68
CA LEU A 219 -5.18 -3.23 -12.83
C LEU A 219 -3.84 -2.69 -13.40
N PRO A 220 -3.70 -1.39 -13.61
CA PRO A 220 -2.49 -0.83 -14.23
C PRO A 220 -1.26 -0.97 -13.32
N GLU A 221 -1.40 -0.97 -11.99
CA GLU A 221 -0.31 -1.22 -11.04
C GLU A 221 0.20 -2.65 -11.14
N ALA A 222 -0.71 -3.64 -11.24
CA ALA A 222 -0.32 -5.04 -11.45
C ALA A 222 0.41 -5.24 -12.81
N TRP A 223 0.11 -4.40 -13.81
CA TRP A 223 0.88 -4.41 -15.06
C TRP A 223 2.31 -3.88 -14.84
N LEU A 224 2.47 -2.76 -14.14
CA LEU A 224 3.80 -2.24 -13.80
C LEU A 224 4.60 -3.26 -12.98
N GLU A 225 3.94 -3.87 -12.00
CA GLU A 225 4.52 -4.95 -11.19
C GLU A 225 5.01 -6.11 -12.06
N SER A 226 4.19 -6.57 -13.03
CA SER A 226 4.56 -7.67 -13.90
C SER A 226 5.77 -7.36 -14.79
N VAL A 227 5.91 -6.11 -15.25
CA VAL A 227 7.10 -5.67 -16.03
C VAL A 227 8.34 -5.68 -15.14
N LEU A 228 8.25 -5.19 -13.92
CA LEU A 228 9.37 -5.19 -12.97
C LEU A 228 9.74 -6.59 -12.47
N ARG A 229 8.78 -7.51 -12.42
CA ARG A 229 9.05 -8.92 -12.12
C ARG A 229 9.90 -9.60 -13.19
N ASN A 230 9.74 -9.22 -14.45
CA ASN A 230 10.58 -9.73 -15.52
C ASN A 230 12.01 -9.21 -15.42
N ASP A 231 12.17 -7.93 -15.04
CA ASP A 231 13.48 -7.32 -14.88
C ASP A 231 13.44 -6.16 -13.87
N VAL A 232 13.74 -6.47 -12.62
CA VAL A 232 13.84 -5.45 -11.56
C VAL A 232 15.11 -4.60 -11.69
N SER A 233 16.11 -5.07 -12.44
CA SER A 233 17.39 -4.36 -12.61
C SER A 233 17.22 -3.03 -13.34
N VAL A 234 16.11 -2.82 -14.02
CA VAL A 234 15.77 -1.53 -14.66
C VAL A 234 15.56 -0.39 -13.62
N LEU A 235 15.21 -0.73 -12.38
CA LEU A 235 15.16 0.23 -11.28
C LEU A 235 16.53 0.43 -10.65
N ASP A 236 17.17 -0.67 -10.30
CA ASP A 236 18.50 -0.68 -9.68
C ASP A 236 19.20 -2.01 -10.05
N ALA A 237 20.34 -1.93 -10.76
CA ALA A 237 21.11 -3.08 -11.21
C ALA A 237 21.65 -3.97 -10.08
N ASN A 238 21.50 -3.52 -8.82
CA ASN A 238 21.89 -4.27 -7.65
C ASN A 238 20.74 -5.09 -7.04
N LEU A 239 19.52 -5.04 -7.60
CA LEU A 239 18.38 -5.76 -7.06
C LEU A 239 18.29 -7.17 -7.61
N ILE A 240 17.87 -8.08 -6.72
CA ILE A 240 17.54 -9.48 -7.02
C ILE A 240 16.16 -9.74 -6.42
N LEU A 241 15.21 -10.19 -7.23
CA LEU A 241 13.89 -10.58 -6.73
C LEU A 241 13.92 -11.96 -6.09
N SER A 242 13.16 -12.12 -5.02
CA SER A 242 12.94 -13.44 -4.44
C SER A 242 12.10 -14.31 -5.37
N PRO A 243 12.47 -15.58 -5.62
CA PRO A 243 11.62 -16.52 -6.34
C PRO A 243 10.31 -16.83 -5.61
N LEU A 244 10.24 -16.50 -4.29
CA LEU A 244 9.09 -16.76 -3.42
C LEU A 244 8.25 -15.50 -3.13
N HIS A 245 8.61 -14.34 -3.66
CA HIS A 245 7.97 -13.07 -3.31
C HIS A 245 6.47 -13.02 -3.66
N ASN A 246 6.02 -13.75 -4.69
CA ASN A 246 4.61 -13.83 -5.10
C ASN A 246 3.67 -14.35 -4.00
N GLN A 247 4.21 -14.82 -2.90
CA GLN A 247 3.47 -15.49 -1.85
C GLN A 247 3.67 -14.82 -0.50
N PHE A 248 4.50 -13.78 -0.45
CA PHE A 248 4.72 -13.03 0.78
C PHE A 248 3.53 -12.09 1.01
N ARG A 249 2.66 -12.49 1.93
CA ARG A 249 1.61 -11.63 2.48
C ARG A 249 2.03 -11.21 3.86
N ALA A 250 2.34 -9.95 4.01
CA ALA A 250 2.43 -9.32 5.30
C ALA A 250 1.00 -8.99 5.72
N SER A 251 0.50 -9.63 6.77
CA SER A 251 -0.89 -9.47 7.25
C SER A 251 -1.97 -9.77 6.17
N SER A 252 -2.95 -8.89 5.99
CA SER A 252 -4.05 -9.02 5.00
C SER A 252 -3.72 -8.40 3.64
N GLU A 253 -2.68 -7.57 3.56
CA GLU A 253 -2.31 -6.81 2.37
C GLU A 253 -1.08 -7.41 1.70
N GLN A 254 -0.95 -7.24 0.40
CA GLN A 254 0.11 -7.82 -0.41
C GLN A 254 1.12 -6.74 -0.74
N ILE A 255 2.39 -6.96 -0.36
CA ILE A 255 3.52 -6.15 -0.82
C ILE A 255 3.68 -6.33 -2.33
N ASP A 256 3.84 -5.24 -3.08
CA ASP A 256 4.00 -5.32 -4.53
C ASP A 256 5.26 -6.13 -4.88
N LEU A 257 6.43 -5.71 -4.42
CA LEU A 257 7.68 -6.44 -4.64
C LEU A 257 8.60 -6.39 -3.42
N LEU A 258 9.22 -7.53 -3.11
CA LEU A 258 10.29 -7.64 -2.13
C LEU A 258 11.56 -8.12 -2.83
N ALA A 259 12.62 -7.34 -2.73
CA ALA A 259 13.91 -7.60 -3.35
C ALA A 259 15.03 -7.69 -2.31
N LEU A 260 16.16 -8.26 -2.72
CA LEU A 260 17.43 -8.20 -2.00
C LEU A 260 18.40 -7.38 -2.83
N ARG A 261 19.05 -6.40 -2.25
CA ARG A 261 20.17 -5.70 -2.88
C ARG A 261 21.46 -6.54 -2.75
N LYS A 262 22.38 -6.40 -3.66
CA LYS A 262 23.65 -7.19 -3.70
C LYS A 262 24.48 -7.08 -2.41
N ASP A 263 24.32 -6.01 -1.64
CA ASP A 263 24.94 -5.85 -0.32
C ASP A 263 24.23 -6.64 0.81
N GLY A 264 23.15 -7.32 0.49
CA GLY A 264 22.37 -8.13 1.42
C GLY A 264 21.24 -7.41 2.13
N ARG A 265 20.97 -6.12 1.85
CA ARG A 265 19.84 -5.39 2.42
C ARG A 265 18.54 -5.74 1.69
N LEU A 266 17.48 -5.93 2.45
CA LEU A 266 16.12 -6.07 1.90
C LEU A 266 15.64 -4.75 1.32
N VAL A 267 14.85 -4.82 0.26
CA VAL A 267 14.23 -3.67 -0.39
C VAL A 267 12.75 -3.96 -0.61
N ILE A 268 11.92 -3.12 -0.03
CA ILE A 268 10.48 -3.12 -0.23
C ILE A 268 10.18 -2.13 -1.36
N ILE A 269 9.48 -2.57 -2.39
CA ILE A 269 9.13 -1.74 -3.53
C ILE A 269 7.62 -1.60 -3.57
N GLU A 270 7.14 -0.38 -3.43
CA GLU A 270 5.73 -0.01 -3.51
C GLU A 270 5.48 0.78 -4.79
N LEU A 271 4.48 0.38 -5.56
CA LEU A 271 4.19 0.86 -6.90
C LEU A 271 2.88 1.65 -6.94
N LYS A 272 2.89 2.80 -7.61
CA LYS A 272 1.67 3.52 -7.97
C LYS A 272 1.74 4.01 -9.41
N VAL A 273 0.61 4.03 -10.09
CA VAL A 273 0.46 4.54 -11.47
C VAL A 273 -0.56 5.66 -11.58
N SER A 274 -1.07 6.10 -10.45
CA SER A 274 -1.95 7.25 -10.30
C SER A 274 -1.59 8.00 -9.01
N PRO A 275 -1.89 9.32 -8.91
CA PRO A 275 -1.63 10.07 -7.70
C PRO A 275 -2.37 9.48 -6.50
N ASN A 276 -1.62 9.02 -5.50
CA ASN A 276 -2.14 8.43 -4.29
C ASN A 276 -1.46 9.05 -3.06
N ARG A 277 -2.24 9.59 -2.13
CA ARG A 277 -1.74 10.18 -0.88
C ARG A 277 -1.22 9.14 0.10
N GLU A 278 -1.75 7.92 0.04
CA GLU A 278 -1.42 6.82 0.97
C GLU A 278 -0.13 6.09 0.59
N HIS A 279 0.38 6.32 -0.62
CA HIS A 279 1.56 5.63 -1.18
C HIS A 279 2.71 5.49 -0.17
N LEU A 280 3.02 6.58 0.53
CA LEU A 280 4.08 6.59 1.54
C LEU A 280 3.76 5.68 2.74
N PHE A 281 2.57 5.84 3.34
CA PHE A 281 2.22 5.12 4.56
C PHE A 281 1.86 3.66 4.31
N GLN A 282 1.43 3.28 3.10
CA GLN A 282 1.34 1.88 2.69
C GLN A 282 2.72 1.23 2.72
N ALA A 283 3.73 1.88 2.14
CA ALA A 283 5.09 1.39 2.17
C ALA A 283 5.69 1.36 3.59
N VAL A 284 5.34 2.31 4.45
CA VAL A 284 5.72 2.32 5.88
C VAL A 284 5.13 1.13 6.63
N ASP A 285 3.85 0.82 6.41
CA ASP A 285 3.19 -0.36 7.00
C ASP A 285 3.89 -1.66 6.59
N TYR A 286 4.18 -1.80 5.30
CA TYR A 286 4.92 -2.95 4.77
C TYR A 286 6.33 -3.03 5.35
N TRP A 287 7.01 -1.89 5.51
CA TRP A 287 8.32 -1.85 6.13
C TRP A 287 8.29 -2.34 7.58
N GLN A 288 7.33 -1.88 8.38
CA GLN A 288 7.20 -2.35 9.77
C GLN A 288 6.98 -3.85 9.85
N GLU A 289 6.14 -4.42 8.99
CA GLU A 289 5.90 -5.85 8.97
C GLU A 289 7.13 -6.64 8.53
N ILE A 290 7.83 -6.21 7.48
CA ILE A 290 9.07 -6.84 7.01
C ILE A 290 10.15 -6.78 8.08
N GLU A 291 10.31 -5.65 8.77
CA GLU A 291 11.29 -5.51 9.84
C GLU A 291 10.99 -6.43 11.02
N LYS A 292 9.74 -6.57 11.43
CA LYS A 292 9.32 -7.56 12.43
C LYS A 292 9.72 -8.99 12.01
N GLN A 293 9.46 -9.36 10.75
CA GLN A 293 9.83 -10.68 10.21
C GLN A 293 11.36 -10.85 10.10
N ARG A 294 12.10 -9.79 9.70
CA ARG A 294 13.56 -9.80 9.58
C ARG A 294 14.21 -10.01 10.95
N ILE A 295 13.83 -9.20 11.94
CA ILE A 295 14.35 -9.27 13.32
C ILE A 295 14.03 -10.63 13.96
N ALA A 296 12.84 -11.19 13.71
CA ALA A 296 12.47 -12.53 14.16
C ALA A 296 13.20 -13.65 13.39
N GLY A 297 14.00 -13.35 12.37
CA GLY A 297 14.73 -14.32 11.56
C GLY A 297 13.86 -15.20 10.66
N HIS A 298 12.60 -14.81 10.43
CA HIS A 298 11.63 -15.59 9.66
C HIS A 298 11.87 -15.53 8.14
N LEU A 299 12.70 -14.56 7.67
CA LEU A 299 12.99 -14.38 6.24
C LEU A 299 14.21 -15.17 5.75
N LYS A 300 14.86 -15.96 6.64
CA LYS A 300 15.99 -16.80 6.26
C LYS A 300 15.60 -17.78 5.16
N GLY A 301 16.44 -17.84 4.11
CA GLY A 301 16.20 -18.71 2.94
C GLY A 301 15.21 -18.17 1.90
N LEU A 302 14.62 -16.97 2.11
CA LEU A 302 13.73 -16.34 1.13
C LEU A 302 14.44 -16.10 -0.22
N PHE A 303 15.74 -15.83 -0.20
CA PHE A 303 16.58 -15.58 -1.39
C PHE A 303 17.57 -16.74 -1.63
N GLY A 304 17.17 -17.97 -1.28
CA GLY A 304 18.02 -19.14 -1.44
C GLY A 304 19.26 -19.11 -0.55
N SER A 305 20.45 -19.19 -1.16
CA SER A 305 21.75 -19.14 -0.45
C SER A 305 22.23 -17.73 -0.10
N LEU A 306 21.57 -16.68 -0.61
CA LEU A 306 21.96 -15.30 -0.35
C LEU A 306 21.60 -14.92 1.10
N LYS A 307 22.54 -14.22 1.73
CA LYS A 307 22.37 -13.77 3.12
C LYS A 307 21.68 -12.41 3.16
N ILE A 308 20.68 -12.31 4.04
CA ILE A 308 20.08 -11.03 4.44
C ILE A 308 20.97 -10.49 5.58
N VAL A 309 21.45 -9.24 5.42
CA VAL A 309 22.22 -8.56 6.47
C VAL A 309 21.31 -8.05 7.57
N ASP A 310 21.90 -7.86 8.77
CA ASP A 310 21.17 -7.31 9.92
C ASP A 310 21.15 -5.78 9.91
N GLU A 311 20.64 -5.22 8.82
CA GLU A 311 20.41 -3.80 8.64
C GLU A 311 18.93 -3.56 8.27
N PRO A 312 18.35 -2.39 8.65
CA PRO A 312 16.98 -2.06 8.30
C PRO A 312 16.74 -2.12 6.79
N SER A 313 15.57 -2.62 6.39
CA SER A 313 15.16 -2.69 4.99
C SER A 313 15.06 -1.31 4.37
N LEU A 314 15.35 -1.22 3.06
CA LEU A 314 15.12 -0.03 2.26
C LEU A 314 13.69 0.01 1.75
N VAL A 315 13.19 1.21 1.52
CA VAL A 315 11.89 1.42 0.87
C VAL A 315 12.08 2.16 -0.45
N TYR A 316 11.61 1.59 -1.56
CA TYR A 316 11.58 2.21 -2.87
C TYR A 316 10.15 2.52 -3.26
N LEU A 317 9.81 3.80 -3.38
CA LEU A 317 8.52 4.29 -3.85
C LEU A 317 8.65 4.59 -5.34
N VAL A 318 7.96 3.83 -6.16
CA VAL A 318 8.10 3.89 -7.62
C VAL A 318 6.79 4.32 -8.26
N ALA A 319 6.83 5.40 -9.02
CA ALA A 319 5.67 5.88 -9.77
C ALA A 319 6.12 6.66 -11.01
N PRO A 320 5.27 6.79 -12.05
CA PRO A 320 5.49 7.81 -13.08
C PRO A 320 5.64 9.18 -12.46
N HIS A 321 6.51 10.03 -13.03
CA HIS A 321 6.88 11.32 -12.44
C HIS A 321 5.66 12.17 -12.06
N SER A 322 4.62 12.22 -12.89
CA SER A 322 3.38 12.96 -12.63
C SER A 322 2.45 12.32 -11.60
N CYS A 323 2.73 11.09 -11.16
CA CYS A 323 1.85 10.33 -10.25
C CYS A 323 2.22 10.46 -8.77
N PHE A 324 3.30 11.14 -8.42
CA PHE A 324 3.54 11.50 -7.04
C PHE A 324 2.60 12.63 -6.62
N HIS A 325 1.85 12.40 -5.54
CA HIS A 325 0.89 13.39 -5.06
C HIS A 325 1.62 14.65 -4.57
N LYS A 326 1.01 15.84 -4.76
CA LYS A 326 1.58 17.13 -4.35
C LYS A 326 1.95 17.23 -2.87
N ASP A 327 1.25 16.48 -2.00
CA ASP A 327 1.48 16.46 -0.56
C ASP A 327 2.62 15.50 -0.16
N PHE A 328 3.20 14.76 -1.11
CA PHE A 328 4.19 13.72 -0.86
C PHE A 328 5.41 14.24 -0.08
N ASP A 329 6.00 15.35 -0.52
CA ASP A 329 7.21 15.89 0.11
C ASP A 329 6.97 16.36 1.55
N PHE A 330 5.76 16.84 1.86
CA PHE A 330 5.40 17.15 3.24
C PHE A 330 5.25 15.87 4.08
N LEU A 331 4.51 14.88 3.59
CA LEU A 331 4.30 13.62 4.29
C LEU A 331 5.62 12.89 4.54
N ALA A 332 6.51 12.89 3.56
CA ALA A 332 7.83 12.29 3.68
C ALA A 332 8.66 12.88 4.84
N LYS A 333 8.59 14.20 5.06
CA LYS A 333 9.26 14.87 6.19
C LYS A 333 8.68 14.51 7.56
N THR A 334 7.50 13.88 7.63
CA THR A 334 6.93 13.41 8.89
C THR A 334 7.48 12.07 9.32
N VAL A 335 8.06 11.29 8.39
CA VAL A 335 8.56 9.94 8.64
C VAL A 335 9.94 9.98 9.29
N SER A 336 10.19 9.06 10.20
CA SER A 336 11.45 8.94 10.95
C SER A 336 12.63 8.63 10.04
N ASP A 337 13.79 9.23 10.32
CA ASP A 337 15.06 9.01 9.61
C ASP A 337 15.59 7.56 9.76
N LYS A 338 14.96 6.75 10.65
CA LYS A 338 15.24 5.31 10.75
C LYS A 338 14.80 4.54 9.52
N LEU A 339 13.85 5.07 8.75
CA LEU A 339 13.39 4.51 7.49
C LEU A 339 14.16 5.18 6.35
N GLU A 340 14.97 4.39 5.66
CA GLU A 340 15.69 4.86 4.49
C GLU A 340 14.81 4.68 3.24
N ILE A 341 14.21 5.79 2.79
CA ILE A 341 13.24 5.81 1.71
C ILE A 341 13.86 6.44 0.47
N TYR A 342 13.65 5.81 -0.69
CA TYR A 342 14.01 6.34 -2.00
C TYR A 342 12.78 6.52 -2.85
N ARG A 343 12.65 7.68 -3.47
CA ARG A 343 11.68 7.94 -4.52
C ARG A 343 12.32 7.67 -5.88
N PHE A 344 11.63 6.90 -6.70
CA PHE A 344 11.98 6.60 -8.08
C PHE A 344 10.92 7.16 -9.01
N ASP A 345 11.25 8.19 -9.73
CA ASP A 345 10.41 8.74 -10.78
C ASP A 345 10.70 7.98 -12.09
N ILE A 346 9.71 7.26 -12.60
CA ILE A 346 9.82 6.59 -13.90
C ILE A 346 9.10 7.40 -14.99
N ASN A 347 9.40 7.07 -16.24
CA ASN A 347 8.77 7.72 -17.39
C ASN A 347 7.28 7.37 -17.52
N GLU A 348 6.47 8.26 -18.10
CA GLU A 348 5.04 8.07 -18.33
C GLU A 348 4.72 6.91 -19.29
N ASN A 349 5.63 6.63 -20.22
CA ASN A 349 5.49 5.53 -21.19
C ASN A 349 6.10 4.20 -20.68
N TRP A 350 6.03 3.96 -19.37
CA TRP A 350 6.59 2.77 -18.73
C TRP A 350 6.08 1.44 -19.33
N ARG A 351 4.87 1.41 -19.89
CA ARG A 351 4.32 0.22 -20.58
C ARG A 351 5.15 -0.19 -21.80
N LYS A 352 5.83 0.76 -22.44
CA LYS A 352 6.73 0.49 -23.56
C LYS A 352 8.08 0.01 -23.05
N LYS A 353 8.65 0.78 -22.13
CA LYS A 353 9.95 0.51 -21.50
C LYS A 353 10.07 1.39 -20.28
N ILE A 354 10.38 0.80 -19.14
CA ILE A 354 10.68 1.55 -17.93
C ILE A 354 12.03 2.26 -18.08
N LYS A 355 12.07 3.52 -17.73
CA LYS A 355 13.27 4.34 -17.58
C LYS A 355 13.16 5.10 -16.29
N VAL A 356 14.13 4.98 -15.40
CA VAL A 356 14.24 5.82 -14.21
C VAL A 356 14.68 7.20 -14.68
N ILE A 357 13.86 8.22 -14.41
CA ILE A 357 14.12 9.64 -14.72
C ILE A 357 14.93 10.25 -13.60
N GLU A 358 14.51 9.98 -12.36
CA GLU A 358 15.12 10.48 -11.15
C GLU A 358 15.09 9.42 -10.05
N ARG A 359 16.15 9.37 -9.27
CA ARG A 359 16.22 8.63 -8.01
C ARG A 359 16.72 9.59 -6.95
N ARG A 360 15.93 9.79 -5.90
CA ARG A 360 16.34 10.62 -4.77
C ARG A 360 16.06 9.92 -3.43
N LYS A 361 17.00 10.05 -2.51
CA LYS A 361 16.76 9.71 -1.11
C LYS A 361 15.83 10.77 -0.53
N ILE A 362 14.91 10.35 0.31
CA ILE A 362 14.03 11.24 1.08
C ILE A 362 14.73 11.49 2.42
N ASP A 363 14.94 12.77 2.73
CA ASP A 363 15.58 13.24 3.97
C ASP A 363 14.55 13.88 4.90
#